data_d9ef511b6b303d3a95239d02319fe068
#
_entry.id   d9ef511b6b303d3a95239d02319fe068
#
_cell.length_a   1.000
_cell.length_b   1.000
_cell.length_c   1.000
_cell.angle_alpha   90.00
_cell.angle_beta   90.00
_cell.angle_gamma   90.00
#
_symmetry.space_group_name_H-M   'P 1'
#
loop_
_entity.id
_entity.type
_entity.pdbx_description
1 polymer ?
#
loop_
_entity_poly.entity_id
_entity_poly.type
_entity_poly.pdbx_seq_one_letter_code
_entity_poly.pdbx_strand_id
1 'polypeptide(L)'
;MSFIRNQNLKNFLGFDHIFNEIDKISLSKDISKLAFDIIRYDNNMYEINIALAGINENDITINILDNILSVIIDKKTKTEPLEVIYKGINAKPIHQKFRLEDNIEVDEAELNNGILQIKLYKKKIKQKIKKTIYIRDI
;
A
#
# COMPACT_ATOMS: atom_id res chain seq x y z
N MET A 1 1.65 19.91 -1.83
CA MET A 1 1.91 19.75 -0.42
C MET A 1 3.32 19.23 -0.19
N SER A 2 4.01 19.82 0.77
CA SER A 2 5.44 19.61 0.97
C SER A 2 5.80 18.30 1.70
N PHE A 3 4.83 17.49 2.12
CA PHE A 3 5.10 16.24 2.86
C PHE A 3 5.96 15.25 2.08
N ILE A 4 5.73 15.17 0.78
CA ILE A 4 6.47 14.23 -0.08
C ILE A 4 7.91 14.66 -0.29
N ARG A 5 8.20 15.95 -0.06
CA ARG A 5 9.56 16.50 -0.20
C ARG A 5 10.34 16.54 1.10
N ASN A 6 9.75 16.08 2.19
CA ASN A 6 10.45 16.09 3.48
C ASN A 6 11.58 15.06 3.45
N GLN A 7 12.79 15.52 3.76
CA GLN A 7 13.97 14.64 3.78
C GLN A 7 13.84 13.47 4.76
N ASN A 8 12.98 13.60 5.76
CA ASN A 8 12.72 12.52 6.70
C ASN A 8 12.09 11.28 6.04
N LEU A 9 11.44 11.44 4.88
CA LEU A 9 10.89 10.31 4.13
C LEU A 9 11.96 9.41 3.55
N LYS A 10 13.17 9.93 3.31
CA LYS A 10 14.30 9.10 2.85
C LYS A 10 14.74 8.06 3.89
N ASN A 11 14.38 8.28 5.15
CA ASN A 11 14.70 7.38 6.25
C ASN A 11 13.59 6.37 6.56
N PHE A 12 12.51 6.36 5.79
CA PHE A 12 11.48 5.34 5.91
C PHE A 12 11.98 4.04 5.29
N LEU A 13 12.56 3.19 6.14
CA LEU A 13 12.98 1.86 5.73
C LEU A 13 11.77 1.07 5.23
N GLY A 14 11.87 0.57 4.00
CA GLY A 14 10.82 -0.22 3.40
C GLY A 14 9.82 0.57 2.57
N PHE A 15 9.90 1.89 2.53
CA PHE A 15 8.96 2.71 1.78
C PHE A 15 9.58 3.57 0.69
N ASP A 16 10.90 3.59 0.55
CA ASP A 16 11.59 4.36 -0.49
C ASP A 16 11.15 3.91 -1.89
N HIS A 17 10.98 2.62 -2.07
CA HIS A 17 10.54 2.03 -3.33
C HIS A 17 9.08 2.36 -3.65
N ILE A 18 8.25 2.55 -2.65
CA ILE A 18 6.85 2.93 -2.84
C ILE A 18 6.76 4.29 -3.51
N PHE A 19 7.55 5.25 -3.06
CA PHE A 19 7.56 6.58 -3.66
C PHE A 19 8.04 6.56 -5.11
N ASN A 20 9.04 5.76 -5.42
CA ASN A 20 9.52 5.61 -6.80
C ASN A 20 8.45 5.02 -7.71
N GLU A 21 7.72 4.02 -7.27
CA GLU A 21 6.62 3.43 -8.04
C GLU A 21 5.46 4.41 -8.20
N ILE A 22 5.16 5.19 -7.17
CA ILE A 22 4.11 6.21 -7.24
C ILE A 22 4.47 7.30 -8.22
N ASP A 23 5.72 7.76 -8.23
CA ASP A 23 6.18 8.77 -9.17
C ASP A 23 6.07 8.28 -10.61
N LYS A 24 6.42 7.03 -10.87
CA LYS A 24 6.24 6.41 -12.20
C LYS A 24 4.78 6.34 -12.59
N ILE A 25 3.91 5.99 -11.66
CA ILE A 25 2.48 5.90 -11.88
C ILE A 25 1.89 7.29 -12.12
N SER A 26 2.35 8.30 -11.38
CA SER A 26 1.83 9.66 -11.50
C SER A 26 2.21 10.34 -12.83
N LEU A 27 3.21 9.82 -13.52
CA LEU A 27 3.61 10.31 -14.83
C LEU A 27 2.74 9.73 -15.96
N SER A 28 1.98 8.68 -15.72
CA SER A 28 1.08 8.14 -16.73
C SER A 28 -0.26 8.88 -16.69
N LYS A 29 -0.70 9.39 -17.83
CA LYS A 29 -1.85 10.29 -17.96
C LYS A 29 -3.21 9.66 -17.66
N ASP A 30 -3.28 8.32 -17.55
CA ASP A 30 -4.54 7.57 -17.48
C ASP A 30 -4.85 7.00 -16.10
N ILE A 31 -4.07 7.33 -15.06
CA ILE A 31 -4.26 6.77 -13.74
C ILE A 31 -4.91 7.83 -12.85
N SER A 32 -6.13 7.51 -12.41
CA SER A 32 -6.78 8.27 -11.36
C SER A 32 -5.98 8.08 -10.08
N LYS A 33 -5.47 9.19 -9.57
CA LYS A 33 -4.70 9.19 -8.32
C LYS A 33 -5.65 9.06 -7.16
N LEU A 34 -5.46 8.03 -6.36
CA LEU A 34 -6.09 7.93 -5.06
C LEU A 34 -5.29 8.77 -4.06
N ALA A 35 -5.99 9.48 -3.22
CA ALA A 35 -5.37 10.14 -2.08
C ALA A 35 -5.04 9.07 -1.05
N PHE A 36 -3.80 9.06 -0.58
CA PHE A 36 -3.37 8.10 0.44
C PHE A 36 -2.31 8.71 1.35
N ASP A 37 -2.22 8.17 2.55
CA ASP A 37 -1.17 8.48 3.51
C ASP A 37 -0.38 7.23 3.81
N ILE A 38 0.91 7.37 4.04
CA ILE A 38 1.76 6.32 4.59
C ILE A 38 2.28 6.84 5.92
N ILE A 39 1.98 6.11 7.00
CA ILE A 39 2.28 6.55 8.36
C ILE A 39 3.16 5.50 9.03
N ARG A 40 4.18 5.96 9.71
CA ARG A 40 5.00 5.13 10.59
C ARG A 40 4.67 5.46 12.04
N TYR A 41 4.19 4.48 12.79
CA TYR A 41 3.87 4.66 14.21
C TYR A 41 5.08 4.41 15.11
N ASP A 42 5.86 3.37 14.78
CA ASP A 42 7.11 3.07 15.47
C ASP A 42 8.07 2.40 14.49
N ASN A 43 9.19 1.88 14.98
CA ASN A 43 10.21 1.28 14.11
C ASN A 43 9.71 0.05 13.35
N ASN A 44 8.63 -0.56 13.79
CA ASN A 44 8.15 -1.83 13.26
C ASN A 44 6.72 -1.77 12.73
N MET A 45 6.01 -0.66 12.91
CA MET A 45 4.60 -0.56 12.54
C MET A 45 4.32 0.59 11.59
N TYR A 46 3.66 0.25 10.50
CA TYR A 46 3.29 1.19 9.44
C TYR A 46 1.81 1.07 9.11
N GLU A 47 1.28 2.09 8.50
CA GLU A 47 -0.10 2.11 8.06
C GLU A 47 -0.21 2.84 6.73
N ILE A 48 -0.97 2.26 5.81
CA ILE A 48 -1.34 2.91 4.56
C ILE A 48 -2.82 3.21 4.63
N ASN A 49 -3.19 4.48 4.50
CA ASN A 49 -4.57 4.92 4.49
C ASN A 49 -4.93 5.43 3.11
N ILE A 50 -5.96 4.85 2.51
CA ILE A 50 -6.41 5.22 1.18
C ILE A 50 -7.84 5.76 1.26
N ALA A 51 -8.06 6.95 0.72
CA ALA A 51 -9.39 7.55 0.69
C ALA A 51 -10.22 6.97 -0.45
N LEU A 52 -11.34 6.31 -0.10
CA LEU A 52 -12.21 5.63 -1.04
C LEU A 52 -13.66 6.07 -0.84
N ALA A 53 -14.10 7.07 -1.60
CA ALA A 53 -15.47 7.55 -1.50
C ALA A 53 -16.44 6.62 -2.26
N GLY A 54 -17.50 6.17 -1.58
CA GLY A 54 -18.55 5.38 -2.21
C GLY A 54 -18.17 3.97 -2.61
N ILE A 55 -17.11 3.41 -2.01
CA ILE A 55 -16.62 2.08 -2.31
C ILE A 55 -17.00 1.14 -1.17
N ASN A 56 -17.53 -0.02 -1.54
CA ASN A 56 -17.86 -1.08 -0.59
C ASN A 56 -16.68 -2.04 -0.44
N GLU A 57 -16.63 -2.70 0.70
CA GLU A 57 -15.64 -3.72 0.99
C GLU A 57 -15.57 -4.80 -0.10
N ASN A 58 -16.72 -5.18 -0.65
CA ASN A 58 -16.80 -6.21 -1.70
C ASN A 58 -16.19 -5.78 -3.03
N ASP A 59 -15.97 -4.49 -3.23
CA ASP A 59 -15.38 -3.94 -4.44
C ASP A 59 -13.85 -3.87 -4.36
N ILE A 60 -13.27 -4.21 -3.22
CA ILE A 60 -11.85 -4.08 -2.94
C ILE A 60 -11.19 -5.46 -2.89
N THR A 61 -10.10 -5.61 -3.62
CA THR A 61 -9.25 -6.79 -3.55
C THR A 61 -7.83 -6.37 -3.22
N ILE A 62 -7.26 -6.98 -2.21
CA ILE A 62 -5.88 -6.71 -1.77
C ILE A 62 -5.08 -7.99 -1.94
N ASN A 63 -3.99 -7.91 -2.71
CA ASN A 63 -3.09 -9.03 -2.96
C ASN A 63 -1.65 -8.64 -2.69
N ILE A 64 -0.86 -9.60 -2.25
CA ILE A 64 0.59 -9.47 -2.17
C ILE A 64 1.22 -10.55 -3.02
N LEU A 65 2.05 -10.14 -3.95
CA LEU A 65 2.83 -11.05 -4.79
C LEU A 65 4.19 -10.42 -5.04
N ASP A 66 5.26 -11.16 -4.77
CA ASP A 66 6.65 -10.72 -4.97
C ASP A 66 6.94 -9.36 -4.31
N ASN A 67 6.51 -9.19 -3.07
CA ASN A 67 6.65 -7.96 -2.30
C ASN A 67 5.94 -6.74 -2.89
N ILE A 68 4.98 -6.97 -3.77
CA ILE A 68 4.12 -5.92 -4.30
C ILE A 68 2.74 -6.07 -3.70
N LEU A 69 2.32 -5.05 -2.97
CA LEU A 69 0.98 -4.92 -2.45
C LEU A 69 0.11 -4.27 -3.52
N SER A 70 -0.90 -5.00 -3.99
CA SER A 70 -1.82 -4.51 -4.99
C SER A 70 -3.18 -4.27 -4.37
N VAL A 71 -3.72 -3.08 -4.53
CA VAL A 71 -5.06 -2.72 -4.12
C VAL A 71 -5.87 -2.48 -5.39
N ILE A 72 -6.83 -3.36 -5.63
CA ILE A 72 -7.68 -3.32 -6.83
C ILE A 72 -9.08 -2.94 -6.39
N ILE A 73 -9.61 -1.90 -7.02
CA ILE A 73 -10.95 -1.40 -6.74
C ILE A 73 -11.75 -1.50 -8.02
N ASP A 74 -12.76 -2.36 -8.00
CA ASP A 74 -13.66 -2.54 -9.13
C ASP A 74 -15.10 -2.58 -8.62
N LYS A 75 -15.85 -1.55 -8.94
CA LYS A 75 -17.23 -1.40 -8.49
C LYS A 75 -18.12 -2.36 -9.29
N LYS A 76 -18.58 -3.42 -8.63
CA LYS A 76 -19.32 -4.51 -9.27
C LYS A 76 -20.77 -4.16 -9.58
N THR A 77 -21.35 -3.25 -8.83
CA THR A 77 -22.75 -2.87 -9.01
C THR A 77 -22.84 -1.66 -9.94
N LYS A 78 -23.12 -1.92 -11.19
CA LYS A 78 -23.31 -0.86 -12.19
C LYS A 78 -24.78 -0.76 -12.51
N THR A 79 -25.47 0.15 -11.85
CA THR A 79 -26.77 0.59 -12.32
C THR A 79 -26.53 1.66 -13.38
N GLU A 80 -26.93 1.38 -14.61
CA GLU A 80 -26.76 2.36 -15.68
C GLU A 80 -27.81 3.45 -15.54
N PRO A 81 -27.43 4.71 -15.27
CA PRO A 81 -28.36 5.81 -15.26
C PRO A 81 -28.78 6.18 -16.68
N LEU A 82 -29.92 6.83 -16.82
CA LEU A 82 -30.39 7.35 -18.11
C LEU A 82 -29.38 8.37 -18.67
N GLU A 83 -28.89 9.24 -17.83
CA GLU A 83 -27.95 10.31 -18.20
C GLU A 83 -27.13 10.75 -16.98
N VAL A 84 -25.85 10.98 -17.20
CA VAL A 84 -24.97 11.61 -16.21
C VAL A 84 -24.74 13.05 -16.63
N ILE A 85 -25.34 13.99 -15.92
CA ILE A 85 -25.25 15.41 -16.26
C ILE A 85 -23.84 15.97 -16.02
N TYR A 86 -23.21 15.54 -14.94
CA TYR A 86 -21.82 15.92 -14.62
C TYR A 86 -21.13 14.76 -13.92
N LYS A 87 -19.93 14.44 -14.36
CA LYS A 87 -19.15 13.33 -13.78
C LYS A 87 -17.86 13.86 -13.16
N GLY A 88 -17.88 14.00 -11.83
CA GLY A 88 -16.69 14.41 -11.07
C GLY A 88 -16.02 13.27 -10.30
N ILE A 89 -16.74 12.13 -10.12
CA ILE A 89 -16.21 10.97 -9.43
C ILE A 89 -15.81 9.92 -10.45
N ASN A 90 -14.57 9.47 -10.40
CA ASN A 90 -14.09 8.45 -11.32
C ASN A 90 -14.63 7.08 -10.93
N ALA A 91 -15.38 6.45 -11.86
CA ALA A 91 -15.94 5.12 -11.67
C ALA A 91 -15.15 4.01 -12.37
N LYS A 92 -14.00 4.32 -12.95
CA LYS A 92 -13.15 3.32 -13.62
C LYS A 92 -12.47 2.44 -12.58
N PRO A 93 -12.18 1.17 -12.90
CA PRO A 93 -11.38 0.32 -12.03
C PRO A 93 -10.03 0.97 -11.73
N ILE A 94 -9.60 0.88 -10.48
CA ILE A 94 -8.36 1.48 -10.02
C ILE A 94 -7.44 0.36 -9.54
N HIS A 95 -6.19 0.43 -9.93
CA HIS A 95 -5.17 -0.51 -9.50
C HIS A 95 -4.00 0.27 -8.92
N GLN A 96 -3.86 0.24 -7.60
CA GLN A 96 -2.78 0.90 -6.88
C GLN A 96 -1.78 -0.15 -6.39
N LYS A 97 -0.51 0.07 -6.69
CA LYS A 97 0.56 -0.85 -6.29
C LYS A 97 1.54 -0.17 -5.36
N PHE A 98 1.98 -0.91 -4.35
CA PHE A 98 3.02 -0.50 -3.42
C PHE A 98 4.08 -1.58 -3.36
N ARG A 99 5.34 -1.21 -3.56
CA ARG A 99 6.45 -2.15 -3.42
C ARG A 99 6.93 -2.16 -1.97
N LEU A 100 6.92 -3.33 -1.35
CA LEU A 100 7.35 -3.53 0.02
C LEU A 100 8.72 -4.19 0.06
N GLU A 101 9.47 -3.95 1.14
CA GLU A 101 10.67 -4.72 1.41
C GLU A 101 10.35 -6.12 1.90
N ASP A 102 11.34 -7.04 1.81
CA ASP A 102 11.15 -8.46 2.09
C ASP A 102 10.64 -8.75 3.49
N ASN A 103 10.95 -7.90 4.44
CA ASN A 103 10.61 -8.10 5.85
C ASN A 103 9.33 -7.38 6.28
N ILE A 104 8.58 -6.80 5.34
CA ILE A 104 7.33 -6.11 5.64
C ILE A 104 6.15 -7.01 5.26
N GLU A 105 5.23 -7.18 6.20
CA GLU A 105 4.02 -7.96 6.00
C GLU A 105 2.77 -7.16 6.34
N VAL A 106 1.67 -7.53 5.73
CA VAL A 106 0.37 -6.97 6.07
C VAL A 106 -0.20 -7.71 7.27
N ASP A 107 -0.59 -6.96 8.29
CA ASP A 107 -1.26 -7.49 9.46
C ASP A 107 -2.75 -7.60 9.20
N GLU A 108 -3.39 -6.49 8.92
CA GLU A 108 -4.83 -6.45 8.65
C GLU A 108 -5.18 -5.26 7.75
N ALA A 109 -6.36 -5.33 7.17
CA ALA A 109 -6.93 -4.23 6.40
C ALA A 109 -8.39 -4.02 6.80
N GLU A 110 -8.78 -2.77 6.95
CA GLU A 110 -10.12 -2.35 7.37
C GLU A 110 -10.62 -1.21 6.52
N LEU A 111 -11.90 -1.25 6.16
CA LEU A 111 -12.56 -0.11 5.53
C LEU A 111 -13.48 0.55 6.57
N ASN A 112 -13.18 1.79 6.93
CA ASN A 112 -13.94 2.53 7.92
C ASN A 112 -14.14 3.97 7.47
N ASN A 113 -15.38 4.39 7.41
CA ASN A 113 -15.75 5.76 7.01
C ASN A 113 -15.14 6.23 5.69
N GLY A 114 -15.04 5.32 4.72
CA GLY A 114 -14.46 5.63 3.42
C GLY A 114 -12.94 5.67 3.38
N ILE A 115 -12.29 5.22 4.45
CA ILE A 115 -10.83 5.10 4.50
C ILE A 115 -10.46 3.63 4.59
N LEU A 116 -9.68 3.15 3.63
CA LEU A 116 -9.10 1.83 3.69
C LEU A 116 -7.79 1.92 4.45
N GLN A 117 -7.75 1.31 5.63
CA GLN A 117 -6.57 1.25 6.49
C GLN A 117 -5.89 -0.09 6.33
N ILE A 118 -4.66 -0.07 5.87
CA ILE A 118 -3.83 -1.27 5.73
C ILE A 118 -2.72 -1.18 6.76
N LYS A 119 -2.72 -2.06 7.73
CA LYS A 119 -1.70 -2.11 8.77
C LYS A 119 -0.61 -3.08 8.37
N LEU A 120 0.63 -2.61 8.46
CA LEU A 120 1.81 -3.39 8.09
C LEU A 120 2.78 -3.40 9.25
N TYR A 121 3.56 -4.46 9.33
CA TYR A 121 4.60 -4.57 10.33
C TYR A 121 5.88 -5.10 9.71
N LYS A 122 6.99 -4.70 10.33
CA LYS A 122 8.30 -5.16 9.93
C LYS A 122 8.65 -6.39 10.77
N LYS A 123 8.84 -7.53 10.11
CA LYS A 123 9.34 -8.73 10.77
C LYS A 123 10.75 -8.52 11.24
N LYS A 124 11.06 -9.01 12.43
CA LYS A 124 12.44 -9.12 12.85
C LYS A 124 13.14 -10.10 11.93
N ILE A 125 14.15 -9.60 11.21
CA ILE A 125 15.03 -10.47 10.46
C ILE A 125 15.65 -11.43 11.47
N LYS A 126 15.41 -12.73 11.31
CA LYS A 126 16.15 -13.73 12.08
C LYS A 126 17.62 -13.49 11.76
N GLN A 127 18.31 -12.88 12.71
CA GLN A 127 19.76 -12.78 12.59
C GLN A 127 20.28 -14.18 12.33
N LYS A 128 20.99 -14.34 11.23
CA LYS A 128 21.72 -15.58 11.01
C LYS A 128 22.73 -15.70 12.12
N ILE A 129 22.37 -16.46 13.15
CA ILE A 129 23.26 -16.70 14.28
C ILE A 129 24.41 -17.50 13.75
N LYS A 130 25.63 -16.96 13.91
CA LYS A 130 26.86 -17.68 13.58
C LYS A 130 26.92 -18.89 14.49
N LYS A 131 26.76 -20.08 13.91
CA LYS A 131 26.90 -21.34 14.65
C LYS A 131 28.34 -21.81 14.61
N THR A 132 28.98 -21.81 15.74
CA THR A 132 30.31 -22.37 15.89
C THR A 132 30.22 -23.88 16.16
N ILE A 133 30.84 -24.66 15.32
CA ILE A 133 30.87 -26.11 15.47
C ILE A 133 32.19 -26.48 16.10
N TYR A 134 32.16 -27.14 17.27
CA TYR A 134 33.34 -27.60 17.95
C TYR A 134 33.73 -29.00 17.44
N ILE A 135 35.00 -29.15 17.11
CA ILE A 135 35.54 -30.43 16.65
C ILE A 135 35.83 -31.30 17.87
N ARG A 136 35.26 -32.50 17.89
CA ARG A 136 35.61 -33.48 18.93
C ARG A 136 36.97 -34.08 18.61
N ASP A 137 37.85 -34.00 19.59
CA ASP A 137 39.10 -34.72 19.58
C ASP A 137 38.87 -36.11 20.19
N ILE A 138 39.13 -37.15 19.43
CA ILE A 138 38.93 -38.53 19.87
C ILE A 138 40.16 -39.04 20.59
#